data_576d1f4f0d2f52b0d7d8e82f82167dc7
#
_entry.id   576d1f4f0d2f52b0d7d8e82f82167dc7
#
_cell.length_a   1.000
_cell.length_b   1.000
_cell.length_c   1.000
_cell.angle_alpha   90.00
_cell.angle_beta   90.00
_cell.angle_gamma   90.00
#
_symmetry.space_group_name_H-M   'P 1'
#
loop_
_entity.id
_entity.type
_entity.pdbx_description
1 polymer ?
#
loop_
_entity_poly.entity_id
_entity_poly.type
_entity_poly.pdbx_seq_one_letter_code
_entity_poly.pdbx_strand_id
1 'polypeptide(L)'
;MSVVTAPPLSSTIPAAVAACSVPTLAATGLAKAYGPITVLSDVTLDIRAGEIHAVIGENGAGKSTLMKLLAGYVSPTGGHLYMRGQPVDFADAAAAEAAGVVLVHQEILLAPDMTVAENLFLGGELSRGLMIDDRAMNRRTAEVLASIGAHCHPRDHVGDLPLAQRQLVQIGRALLQPRKVVIFDEPTAVLANDEVTALLEVVRGLKAQGVAVLYISHRLDEVEALADRVTVLRDGKMIGTWPAAGLSQRRMAELMVGRQLDVLYPPKRPQPSGAPLLAVERLSVDRGAVQASLMVRRGEVLGIGGMIGSGRTELCEGLMGLRPAEASRIELQGGAVRHLSVRGWRELGLVYLTEDRKGKGLLLDEPLAPNLTLQALDRIHPRLALDYGKEATALDKAVRDYDIRVRSVHLDAGQLSGGNQQKLLLAKVMMTDPSVVIIDEPTRGIDIGNKSQIYDFIDRLVRSNKACIVISSELPELVGLSDRVLVMRAGRIVAELTGDQITEHNVVYAATSGDAYGIGLQDRITINRVGDQNDQRDDEYRDS
;
A
#
# COMPACT_ATOMS: atom_id res chain seq x y z
N MET A 1 23.44 -24.90 27.78
CA MET A 1 22.95 -23.73 27.04
C MET A 1 24.08 -23.24 26.14
N SER A 2 24.15 -23.76 24.91
CA SER A 2 25.22 -23.44 23.96
C SER A 2 24.65 -22.41 22.98
N VAL A 3 25.23 -21.21 23.01
CA VAL A 3 24.95 -20.13 22.06
C VAL A 3 25.58 -20.53 20.72
N VAL A 4 24.75 -20.88 19.74
CA VAL A 4 25.19 -21.07 18.35
C VAL A 4 25.32 -19.69 17.73
N THR A 5 26.57 -19.19 17.65
CA THR A 5 26.91 -18.02 16.88
C THR A 5 26.88 -18.37 15.41
N ALA A 6 26.00 -17.70 14.64
CA ALA A 6 25.99 -17.79 13.18
C ALA A 6 27.30 -17.24 12.61
N PRO A 7 27.86 -17.86 11.55
CA PRO A 7 29.09 -17.40 10.94
C PRO A 7 28.90 -16.04 10.26
N PRO A 8 29.91 -15.16 10.23
CA PRO A 8 29.86 -13.90 9.53
C PRO A 8 29.78 -14.14 8.02
N LEU A 9 28.81 -13.51 7.36
CA LEU A 9 28.66 -13.51 5.90
C LEU A 9 29.87 -12.79 5.31
N SER A 10 30.83 -13.56 4.78
CA SER A 10 31.98 -13.04 4.07
C SER A 10 31.52 -12.34 2.78
N SER A 11 31.83 -11.05 2.70
CA SER A 11 31.67 -10.21 1.51
C SER A 11 32.79 -10.49 0.49
N THR A 12 32.84 -11.69 -0.04
CA THR A 12 33.72 -12.01 -1.17
C THR A 12 32.90 -12.13 -2.43
N ILE A 13 32.93 -11.07 -3.26
CA ILE A 13 32.46 -11.10 -4.63
C ILE A 13 33.35 -12.09 -5.40
N PRO A 14 32.80 -13.10 -6.10
CA PRO A 14 33.59 -13.88 -7.04
C PRO A 14 34.04 -12.96 -8.19
N ALA A 15 35.34 -12.80 -8.35
CA ALA A 15 35.96 -12.05 -9.44
C ALA A 15 35.89 -12.84 -10.75
N ALA A 16 34.70 -12.98 -11.34
CA ALA A 16 34.54 -13.55 -12.66
C ALA A 16 33.24 -13.05 -13.28
N VAL A 17 33.23 -11.82 -13.78
CA VAL A 17 32.63 -11.28 -15.03
C VAL A 17 32.98 -9.78 -15.05
N ALA A 18 34.21 -9.45 -15.34
CA ALA A 18 34.64 -8.07 -15.55
C ALA A 18 34.99 -7.87 -17.04
N ALA A 19 34.00 -7.64 -17.87
CA ALA A 19 34.19 -6.73 -19.00
C ALA A 19 33.95 -5.33 -18.42
N CYS A 20 35.03 -4.64 -18.03
CA CYS A 20 35.01 -3.36 -17.32
C CYS A 20 34.58 -2.24 -18.27
N SER A 21 33.29 -2.05 -18.49
CA SER A 21 32.77 -0.80 -19.08
C SER A 21 32.69 0.24 -17.96
N VAL A 22 33.29 1.41 -18.19
CA VAL A 22 33.21 2.54 -17.28
C VAL A 22 31.74 2.87 -17.01
N PRO A 23 31.30 2.97 -15.75
CA PRO A 23 29.90 3.29 -15.42
C PRO A 23 29.47 4.61 -16.07
N THR A 24 28.23 4.66 -16.56
CA THR A 24 27.64 5.88 -17.12
C THR A 24 27.49 6.96 -16.03
N LEU A 25 26.99 6.55 -14.85
CA LEU A 25 26.87 7.39 -13.66
C LEU A 25 27.30 6.54 -12.45
N ALA A 26 28.10 7.12 -11.55
CA ALA A 26 28.51 6.48 -10.32
C ALA A 26 28.49 7.46 -9.14
N ALA A 27 28.25 6.92 -7.97
CA ALA A 27 28.34 7.63 -6.70
C ALA A 27 29.31 6.88 -5.77
N THR A 28 30.13 7.60 -5.02
CA THR A 28 31.05 7.00 -4.06
C THR A 28 30.93 7.71 -2.72
N GLY A 29 30.62 6.96 -1.66
CA GLY A 29 30.52 7.47 -0.31
C GLY A 29 29.45 8.56 -0.13
N LEU A 30 28.38 8.52 -0.96
CA LEU A 30 27.37 9.59 -1.02
C LEU A 30 26.62 9.68 0.30
N ALA A 31 26.55 10.89 0.86
CA ALA A 31 25.87 11.16 2.12
C ALA A 31 24.99 12.41 2.00
N LYS A 32 23.86 12.41 2.74
CA LYS A 32 22.97 13.56 2.87
C LYS A 32 22.41 13.68 4.27
N ALA A 33 22.60 14.86 4.85
CA ALA A 33 21.98 15.26 6.10
C ALA A 33 21.12 16.52 5.89
N TYR A 34 20.01 16.61 6.61
CA TYR A 34 19.15 17.80 6.73
C TYR A 34 19.18 18.25 8.19
N GLY A 35 19.99 19.27 8.46
CA GLY A 35 20.29 19.67 9.84
C GLY A 35 20.92 18.50 10.62
N PRO A 36 20.38 18.13 11.79
CA PRO A 36 20.93 17.03 12.60
C PRO A 36 20.55 15.62 12.10
N ILE A 37 19.73 15.52 11.04
CA ILE A 37 19.18 14.24 10.58
C ILE A 37 19.95 13.77 9.36
N THR A 38 20.70 12.68 9.49
CA THR A 38 21.33 11.98 8.38
C THR A 38 20.30 11.07 7.71
N VAL A 39 20.02 11.32 6.42
CA VAL A 39 19.07 10.53 5.61
C VAL A 39 19.78 9.48 4.77
N LEU A 40 21.00 9.79 4.30
CA LEU A 40 21.86 8.86 3.56
C LEU A 40 23.27 8.90 4.13
N SER A 41 23.90 7.74 4.22
CA SER A 41 25.24 7.57 4.76
C SER A 41 26.02 6.53 3.96
N ASP A 42 27.15 6.96 3.37
CA ASP A 42 28.12 6.10 2.68
C ASP A 42 27.52 5.23 1.57
N VAL A 43 26.70 5.82 0.68
CA VAL A 43 26.10 5.11 -0.45
C VAL A 43 27.04 5.12 -1.64
N THR A 44 27.44 3.92 -2.10
CA THR A 44 28.29 3.72 -3.26
C THR A 44 27.54 2.89 -4.31
N LEU A 45 27.30 3.46 -5.51
CA LEU A 45 26.45 2.90 -6.54
C LEU A 45 27.07 3.15 -7.91
N ASP A 46 26.98 2.17 -8.84
CA ASP A 46 27.35 2.31 -10.25
C ASP A 46 26.17 1.93 -11.15
N ILE A 47 25.95 2.71 -12.20
CA ILE A 47 24.87 2.52 -13.19
C ILE A 47 25.52 2.47 -14.57
N ARG A 48 25.21 1.44 -15.35
CA ARG A 48 25.88 1.15 -16.62
C ARG A 48 24.96 1.37 -17.81
N ALA A 49 25.55 1.68 -18.96
CA ALA A 49 24.82 1.83 -20.21
C ALA A 49 24.13 0.51 -20.61
N GLY A 50 22.87 0.59 -21.05
CA GLY A 50 22.07 -0.59 -21.43
C GLY A 50 21.75 -1.53 -20.28
N GLU A 51 21.70 -1.00 -19.05
CA GLU A 51 21.34 -1.72 -17.83
C GLU A 51 20.10 -1.10 -17.20
N ILE A 52 19.22 -1.92 -16.67
CA ILE A 52 18.17 -1.53 -15.74
C ILE A 52 18.62 -1.91 -14.33
N HIS A 53 19.01 -0.90 -13.56
CA HIS A 53 19.43 -1.06 -12.19
C HIS A 53 18.28 -0.67 -11.26
N ALA A 54 17.72 -1.64 -10.54
CA ALA A 54 16.68 -1.34 -9.57
C ALA A 54 17.24 -0.92 -8.22
N VAL A 55 16.60 0.05 -7.57
CA VAL A 55 16.85 0.40 -6.17
C VAL A 55 15.59 0.13 -5.38
N ILE A 56 15.68 -0.83 -4.45
CA ILE A 56 14.59 -1.21 -3.57
C ILE A 56 14.92 -0.87 -2.11
N GLY A 57 13.89 -0.73 -1.29
CA GLY A 57 14.02 -0.41 0.13
C GLY A 57 12.68 0.03 0.70
N GLU A 58 12.57 0.02 2.02
CA GLU A 58 11.37 0.48 2.72
C GLU A 58 11.11 1.98 2.51
N ASN A 59 9.88 2.43 2.84
CA ASN A 59 9.58 3.86 2.85
C ASN A 59 10.43 4.55 3.93
N GLY A 60 11.07 5.66 3.54
CA GLY A 60 12.04 6.33 4.43
C GLY A 60 13.47 5.78 4.37
N ALA A 61 13.75 4.73 3.59
CA ALA A 61 15.11 4.20 3.42
C ALA A 61 16.07 5.16 2.71
N GLY A 62 15.57 6.29 2.18
CA GLY A 62 16.39 7.32 1.52
C GLY A 62 16.37 7.24 -0.02
N LYS A 63 15.57 6.36 -0.63
CA LYS A 63 15.51 6.17 -2.09
C LYS A 63 15.31 7.48 -2.86
N SER A 64 14.24 8.21 -2.57
CA SER A 64 13.94 9.49 -3.25
C SER A 64 15.00 10.58 -2.98
N THR A 65 15.67 10.54 -1.81
CA THR A 65 16.80 11.42 -1.56
C THR A 65 18.01 11.06 -2.42
N LEU A 66 18.30 9.77 -2.59
CA LEU A 66 19.36 9.30 -3.47
C LEU A 66 19.11 9.75 -4.92
N MET A 67 17.85 9.60 -5.40
CA MET A 67 17.49 10.05 -6.75
C MET A 67 17.68 11.55 -6.96
N LYS A 68 17.21 12.35 -5.98
CA LYS A 68 17.38 13.81 -6.02
C LYS A 68 18.84 14.22 -6.02
N LEU A 69 19.72 13.49 -5.33
CA LEU A 69 21.19 13.71 -5.37
C LEU A 69 21.76 13.37 -6.75
N LEU A 70 21.42 12.20 -7.31
CA LEU A 70 21.91 11.74 -8.62
C LEU A 70 21.44 12.64 -9.77
N ALA A 71 20.26 13.25 -9.65
CA ALA A 71 19.65 14.14 -10.64
C ALA A 71 19.88 15.64 -10.35
N GLY A 72 20.75 16.00 -9.40
CA GLY A 72 21.12 17.39 -9.14
C GLY A 72 20.05 18.27 -8.47
N TYR A 73 18.94 17.69 -7.98
CA TYR A 73 17.92 18.46 -7.24
C TYR A 73 18.37 18.88 -5.84
N VAL A 74 19.33 18.17 -5.29
CA VAL A 74 19.87 18.41 -3.94
C VAL A 74 21.35 18.12 -3.97
N SER A 75 22.17 18.99 -3.37
CA SER A 75 23.62 18.76 -3.24
C SER A 75 23.93 17.77 -2.12
N PRO A 76 24.91 16.87 -2.29
CA PRO A 76 25.36 15.96 -1.23
C PRO A 76 26.03 16.73 -0.09
N THR A 77 25.97 16.16 1.13
CA THR A 77 26.76 16.65 2.26
C THR A 77 28.11 15.96 2.38
N GLY A 78 28.32 14.88 1.63
CA GLY A 78 29.58 14.13 1.53
C GLY A 78 29.55 13.14 0.38
N GLY A 79 30.71 12.64 -0.02
CA GLY A 79 30.88 11.77 -1.17
C GLY A 79 30.95 12.52 -2.50
N HIS A 80 31.07 11.76 -3.60
CA HIS A 80 31.26 12.32 -4.95
C HIS A 80 30.43 11.58 -5.99
N LEU A 81 30.06 12.32 -7.04
CA LEU A 81 29.43 11.78 -8.25
C LEU A 81 30.44 11.73 -9.39
N TYR A 82 30.30 10.73 -10.26
CA TYR A 82 31.13 10.55 -11.44
C TYR A 82 30.27 10.26 -12.65
N MET A 83 30.55 10.94 -13.76
CA MET A 83 29.94 10.69 -15.06
C MET A 83 31.00 10.15 -16.01
N ARG A 84 30.85 8.89 -16.45
CA ARG A 84 31.84 8.20 -17.29
C ARG A 84 33.27 8.27 -16.70
N GLY A 85 33.40 8.09 -15.39
CA GLY A 85 34.65 8.11 -14.67
C GLY A 85 35.23 9.49 -14.37
N GLN A 86 34.60 10.58 -14.83
CA GLN A 86 35.00 11.94 -14.51
C GLN A 86 34.16 12.48 -13.33
N PRO A 87 34.77 13.14 -12.34
CA PRO A 87 34.02 13.73 -11.25
C PRO A 87 33.10 14.83 -11.78
N VAL A 88 31.86 14.86 -11.27
CA VAL A 88 30.84 15.86 -11.63
C VAL A 88 30.20 16.40 -10.35
N ASP A 89 29.87 17.68 -10.41
CA ASP A 89 29.07 18.36 -9.41
C ASP A 89 27.92 19.09 -10.14
N PHE A 90 26.71 18.65 -9.93
CA PHE A 90 25.54 19.27 -10.55
C PHE A 90 25.08 20.44 -9.68
N ALA A 91 25.20 21.66 -10.20
CA ALA A 91 24.73 22.86 -9.52
C ALA A 91 23.22 22.82 -9.26
N ASP A 92 22.48 22.25 -10.22
CA ASP A 92 21.02 22.09 -10.19
C ASP A 92 20.57 20.95 -11.12
N ALA A 93 19.27 20.72 -11.18
CA ALA A 93 18.66 19.71 -12.06
C ALA A 93 18.89 20.01 -13.55
N ALA A 94 18.92 21.28 -13.94
CA ALA A 94 19.16 21.67 -15.33
C ALA A 94 20.58 21.28 -15.79
N ALA A 95 21.58 21.44 -14.92
CA ALA A 95 22.95 20.99 -15.17
C ALA A 95 23.03 19.46 -15.32
N ALA A 96 22.30 18.70 -14.51
CA ALA A 96 22.21 17.24 -14.63
C ALA A 96 21.52 16.84 -15.94
N GLU A 97 20.42 17.50 -16.30
CA GLU A 97 19.74 17.28 -17.58
C GLU A 97 20.61 17.58 -18.79
N ALA A 98 21.38 18.66 -18.76
CA ALA A 98 22.35 19.01 -19.81
C ALA A 98 23.46 17.96 -19.92
N ALA A 99 23.86 17.32 -18.82
CA ALA A 99 24.80 16.19 -18.83
C ALA A 99 24.16 14.88 -19.34
N GLY A 100 22.83 14.82 -19.43
CA GLY A 100 22.05 13.69 -19.93
C GLY A 100 21.44 12.80 -18.83
N VAL A 101 21.32 13.31 -17.60
CA VAL A 101 20.63 12.62 -16.49
C VAL A 101 19.27 13.27 -16.28
N VAL A 102 18.18 12.49 -16.29
CA VAL A 102 16.83 13.00 -16.08
C VAL A 102 16.10 12.16 -15.03
N LEU A 103 15.29 12.81 -14.20
CA LEU A 103 14.43 12.18 -13.20
C LEU A 103 12.95 12.30 -13.61
N VAL A 104 12.29 11.17 -13.70
CA VAL A 104 10.83 11.06 -13.80
C VAL A 104 10.30 10.93 -12.39
N HIS A 105 9.61 11.96 -11.93
CA HIS A 105 9.08 12.04 -10.57
C HIS A 105 7.87 11.14 -10.35
N GLN A 106 7.66 10.72 -9.11
CA GLN A 106 6.48 9.98 -8.67
C GLN A 106 5.19 10.81 -8.84
N GLU A 107 5.24 12.10 -8.52
CA GLU A 107 4.13 13.03 -8.73
C GLU A 107 4.13 13.56 -10.17
N ILE A 108 2.95 13.74 -10.74
CA ILE A 108 2.80 14.27 -12.09
C ILE A 108 2.97 15.78 -12.07
N LEU A 109 4.12 16.23 -12.56
CA LEU A 109 4.51 17.64 -12.61
C LEU A 109 4.24 18.22 -14.01
N LEU A 110 2.97 18.28 -14.41
CA LEU A 110 2.51 18.85 -15.67
C LEU A 110 1.54 20.01 -15.41
N ALA A 111 1.53 20.99 -16.31
CA ALA A 111 0.58 22.10 -16.28
C ALA A 111 -0.76 21.65 -16.89
N PRO A 112 -1.85 21.55 -16.13
CA PRO A 112 -3.10 20.97 -16.60
C PRO A 112 -3.78 21.81 -17.69
N ASP A 113 -3.63 23.12 -17.64
CA ASP A 113 -4.25 24.06 -18.59
C ASP A 113 -3.50 24.20 -19.93
N MET A 114 -2.33 23.57 -20.06
CA MET A 114 -1.51 23.56 -21.25
C MET A 114 -1.74 22.29 -22.06
N THR A 115 -1.47 22.38 -23.36
CA THR A 115 -1.51 21.22 -24.25
C THR A 115 -0.36 20.24 -23.96
N VAL A 116 -0.48 19.01 -24.44
CA VAL A 116 0.58 18.00 -24.35
C VAL A 116 1.87 18.52 -24.99
N ALA A 117 1.81 19.13 -26.17
CA ALA A 117 2.98 19.66 -26.84
C ALA A 117 3.65 20.79 -26.06
N GLU A 118 2.88 21.72 -25.51
CA GLU A 118 3.42 22.80 -24.67
C GLU A 118 4.06 22.24 -23.39
N ASN A 119 3.47 21.23 -22.76
CA ASN A 119 4.05 20.58 -21.59
C ASN A 119 5.38 19.87 -21.91
N LEU A 120 5.49 19.20 -23.06
CA LEU A 120 6.74 18.53 -23.45
C LEU A 120 7.87 19.55 -23.68
N PHE A 121 7.57 20.69 -24.27
CA PHE A 121 8.55 21.68 -24.63
C PHE A 121 8.68 22.84 -23.64
N LEU A 122 7.97 22.81 -22.51
CA LEU A 122 8.00 23.88 -21.51
C LEU A 122 9.42 24.20 -21.04
N GLY A 123 9.87 25.43 -21.35
CA GLY A 123 11.24 25.90 -21.06
C GLY A 123 12.29 25.50 -22.08
N GLY A 124 11.88 24.90 -23.21
CA GLY A 124 12.74 24.48 -24.32
C GLY A 124 11.99 24.54 -25.65
N GLU A 125 11.15 25.56 -25.82
CA GLU A 125 10.27 25.75 -26.97
C GLU A 125 11.07 25.86 -28.27
N LEU A 126 10.62 25.18 -29.32
CA LEU A 126 11.20 25.30 -30.65
C LEU A 126 10.78 26.63 -31.24
N SER A 127 11.74 27.43 -31.73
CA SER A 127 11.48 28.74 -32.32
C SER A 127 11.98 28.84 -33.76
N ARG A 128 11.23 29.60 -34.54
CA ARG A 128 11.62 30.03 -35.89
C ARG A 128 11.76 31.55 -35.91
N GLY A 129 12.97 32.03 -35.68
CA GLY A 129 13.24 33.45 -35.44
C GLY A 129 12.72 33.87 -34.07
N LEU A 130 11.80 34.84 -34.02
CA LEU A 130 11.19 35.34 -32.77
C LEU A 130 9.86 34.68 -32.42
N MET A 131 9.37 33.74 -33.22
CA MET A 131 8.09 33.07 -33.01
C MET A 131 8.28 31.59 -32.66
N ILE A 132 7.41 31.06 -31.83
CA ILE A 132 7.35 29.61 -31.48
C ILE A 132 6.91 28.84 -32.74
N ASP A 133 7.59 27.74 -33.04
CA ASP A 133 7.23 26.80 -34.13
C ASP A 133 6.33 25.68 -33.61
N ASP A 134 5.04 25.98 -33.39
CA ASP A 134 4.04 25.03 -32.93
C ASP A 134 3.92 23.79 -33.83
N ARG A 135 4.17 23.95 -35.17
CA ARG A 135 4.10 22.81 -36.07
C ARG A 135 5.23 21.82 -35.86
N ALA A 136 6.44 22.33 -35.62
CA ALA A 136 7.58 21.47 -35.28
C ALA A 136 7.41 20.81 -33.93
N MET A 137 6.94 21.54 -32.92
CA MET A 137 6.64 21.01 -31.58
C MET A 137 5.59 19.91 -31.66
N ASN A 138 4.45 20.15 -32.30
CA ASN A 138 3.38 19.14 -32.42
C ASN A 138 3.85 17.88 -33.15
N ARG A 139 4.63 18.01 -34.24
CA ARG A 139 5.18 16.84 -34.95
C ARG A 139 6.12 16.04 -34.08
N ARG A 140 7.06 16.68 -33.39
CA ARG A 140 8.01 16.01 -32.51
C ARG A 140 7.33 15.38 -31.32
N THR A 141 6.31 16.04 -30.77
CA THR A 141 5.47 15.47 -29.71
C THR A 141 4.78 14.19 -30.18
N ALA A 142 4.19 14.17 -31.37
CA ALA A 142 3.53 12.99 -31.93
C ALA A 142 4.51 11.80 -32.07
N GLU A 143 5.76 12.06 -32.52
CA GLU A 143 6.81 11.05 -32.62
C GLU A 143 7.15 10.44 -31.24
N VAL A 144 7.31 11.30 -30.22
CA VAL A 144 7.60 10.87 -28.85
C VAL A 144 6.43 10.06 -28.27
N LEU A 145 5.19 10.56 -28.38
CA LEU A 145 3.99 9.87 -27.90
C LEU A 145 3.84 8.48 -28.55
N ALA A 146 4.07 8.38 -29.85
CA ALA A 146 4.04 7.09 -30.54
C ALA A 146 5.11 6.12 -30.03
N SER A 147 6.31 6.61 -29.70
CA SER A 147 7.43 5.78 -29.20
C SER A 147 7.19 5.20 -27.81
N ILE A 148 6.31 5.83 -27.02
CA ILE A 148 5.97 5.39 -25.64
C ILE A 148 4.57 4.79 -25.55
N GLY A 149 3.87 4.59 -26.67
CA GLY A 149 2.53 4.00 -26.69
C GLY A 149 1.45 4.89 -26.06
N ALA A 150 1.64 6.21 -26.01
CA ALA A 150 0.63 7.11 -25.48
C ALA A 150 -0.51 7.34 -26.51
N HIS A 151 -1.76 7.29 -26.05
CA HIS A 151 -2.97 7.42 -26.85
C HIS A 151 -3.61 8.81 -26.72
N CYS A 152 -2.81 9.88 -26.72
CA CYS A 152 -3.28 11.25 -26.68
C CYS A 152 -2.72 12.05 -27.87
N HIS A 153 -3.40 13.16 -28.19
CA HIS A 153 -2.97 14.03 -29.29
C HIS A 153 -2.10 15.19 -28.77
N PRO A 154 -1.10 15.67 -29.50
CA PRO A 154 -0.26 16.81 -29.10
C PRO A 154 -1.01 18.07 -28.67
N ARG A 155 -2.23 18.27 -29.16
CA ARG A 155 -3.09 19.44 -28.88
C ARG A 155 -4.11 19.20 -27.75
N ASP A 156 -4.18 18.00 -27.19
CA ASP A 156 -5.07 17.74 -26.06
C ASP A 156 -4.56 18.49 -24.84
N HIS A 157 -5.48 19.02 -24.02
CA HIS A 157 -5.11 19.61 -22.74
C HIS A 157 -4.79 18.51 -21.73
N VAL A 158 -3.69 18.67 -21.02
CA VAL A 158 -3.24 17.67 -20.03
C VAL A 158 -4.28 17.46 -18.93
N GLY A 159 -5.02 18.51 -18.55
CA GLY A 159 -6.10 18.44 -17.58
C GLY A 159 -7.25 17.50 -17.94
N ASP A 160 -7.49 17.26 -19.22
CA ASP A 160 -8.58 16.42 -19.72
C ASP A 160 -8.16 14.94 -19.87
N LEU A 161 -6.85 14.65 -19.78
CA LEU A 161 -6.34 13.30 -19.95
C LEU A 161 -6.57 12.42 -18.72
N PRO A 162 -6.81 11.11 -18.88
CA PRO A 162 -6.73 10.14 -17.81
C PRO A 162 -5.36 10.16 -17.12
N LEU A 163 -5.32 9.80 -15.84
CA LEU A 163 -4.11 9.88 -15.02
C LEU A 163 -2.92 9.12 -15.62
N ALA A 164 -3.18 7.93 -16.19
CA ALA A 164 -2.17 7.13 -16.87
C ALA A 164 -1.58 7.81 -18.10
N GLN A 165 -2.42 8.48 -18.92
CA GLN A 165 -1.94 9.22 -20.07
C GLN A 165 -1.08 10.43 -19.66
N ARG A 166 -1.43 11.10 -18.55
CA ARG A 166 -0.59 12.16 -17.98
C ARG A 166 0.78 11.63 -17.55
N GLN A 167 0.82 10.42 -16.97
CA GLN A 167 2.09 9.77 -16.59
C GLN A 167 2.95 9.48 -17.83
N LEU A 168 2.36 8.96 -18.91
CA LEU A 168 3.08 8.76 -20.17
C LEU A 168 3.56 10.08 -20.77
N VAL A 169 2.76 11.15 -20.72
CA VAL A 169 3.18 12.50 -21.16
C VAL A 169 4.39 13.01 -20.37
N GLN A 170 4.41 12.81 -19.04
CA GLN A 170 5.56 13.16 -18.20
C GLN A 170 6.82 12.37 -18.61
N ILE A 171 6.68 11.07 -18.90
CA ILE A 171 7.77 10.25 -19.41
C ILE A 171 8.23 10.74 -20.79
N GLY A 172 7.28 11.05 -21.67
CA GLY A 172 7.56 11.64 -22.98
C GLY A 172 8.37 12.94 -22.88
N ARG A 173 8.04 13.82 -21.93
CA ARG A 173 8.82 15.04 -21.64
C ARG A 173 10.27 14.70 -21.28
N ALA A 174 10.47 13.72 -20.41
CA ALA A 174 11.81 13.29 -20.01
C ALA A 174 12.62 12.72 -21.20
N LEU A 175 11.95 12.10 -22.17
CA LEU A 175 12.56 11.44 -23.33
C LEU A 175 12.61 12.32 -24.60
N LEU A 176 12.13 13.56 -24.54
CA LEU A 176 12.12 14.48 -25.68
C LEU A 176 13.51 14.69 -26.29
N GLN A 177 14.55 14.62 -25.48
CA GLN A 177 15.95 14.69 -25.87
C GLN A 177 16.67 13.38 -25.57
N PRO A 178 17.74 13.03 -26.31
CA PRO A 178 18.56 11.86 -26.02
C PRO A 178 19.12 11.91 -24.61
N ARG A 179 18.86 10.87 -23.80
CA ARG A 179 19.32 10.76 -22.42
C ARG A 179 20.36 9.66 -22.28
N LYS A 180 21.31 9.85 -21.35
CA LYS A 180 22.31 8.84 -21.00
C LYS A 180 21.84 8.01 -19.80
N VAL A 181 21.16 8.68 -18.87
CA VAL A 181 20.61 8.07 -17.64
C VAL A 181 19.18 8.56 -17.46
N VAL A 182 18.23 7.64 -17.28
CA VAL A 182 16.85 7.92 -16.92
C VAL A 182 16.57 7.29 -15.56
N ILE A 183 16.12 8.10 -14.62
CA ILE A 183 15.78 7.69 -13.27
C ILE A 183 14.26 7.71 -13.15
N PHE A 184 13.65 6.58 -12.80
CA PHE A 184 12.21 6.44 -12.54
C PHE A 184 11.97 6.29 -11.04
N ASP A 185 11.21 7.21 -10.44
CA ASP A 185 10.83 7.16 -9.02
C ASP A 185 9.36 6.71 -8.90
N GLU A 186 9.15 5.41 -8.64
CA GLU A 186 7.84 4.74 -8.49
C GLU A 186 6.84 5.06 -9.62
N PRO A 187 7.19 4.88 -10.90
CA PRO A 187 6.40 5.37 -12.02
C PRO A 187 5.06 4.66 -12.22
N THR A 188 4.85 3.53 -11.56
CA THR A 188 3.66 2.66 -11.68
C THR A 188 2.64 2.84 -10.56
N ALA A 189 2.91 3.71 -9.58
CA ALA A 189 2.11 3.82 -8.35
C ALA A 189 0.60 4.13 -8.59
N VAL A 190 0.28 4.77 -9.73
CA VAL A 190 -1.08 5.21 -10.09
C VAL A 190 -1.64 4.50 -11.33
N LEU A 191 -0.91 3.53 -11.90
CA LEU A 191 -1.26 2.85 -13.14
C LEU A 191 -2.05 1.56 -12.90
N ALA A 192 -2.97 1.24 -13.83
CA ALA A 192 -3.60 -0.07 -13.92
C ALA A 192 -2.64 -1.12 -14.50
N ASN A 193 -2.93 -2.41 -14.32
CA ASN A 193 -2.00 -3.48 -14.71
C ASN A 193 -1.62 -3.46 -16.20
N ASP A 194 -2.56 -3.16 -17.09
CA ASP A 194 -2.30 -3.08 -18.54
C ASP A 194 -1.35 -1.90 -18.86
N GLU A 195 -1.52 -0.79 -18.15
CA GLU A 195 -0.69 0.40 -18.29
C GLU A 195 0.72 0.19 -17.72
N VAL A 196 0.83 -0.56 -16.62
CA VAL A 196 2.12 -1.00 -16.07
C VAL A 196 2.87 -1.81 -17.11
N THR A 197 2.22 -2.78 -17.77
CA THR A 197 2.85 -3.60 -18.81
C THR A 197 3.39 -2.74 -19.95
N ALA A 198 2.62 -1.77 -20.43
CA ALA A 198 3.05 -0.85 -21.47
C ALA A 198 4.27 -0.02 -21.04
N LEU A 199 4.27 0.50 -19.81
CA LEU A 199 5.41 1.25 -19.27
C LEU A 199 6.67 0.38 -19.17
N LEU A 200 6.56 -0.88 -18.70
CA LEU A 200 7.71 -1.78 -18.61
C LEU A 200 8.32 -2.05 -20.00
N GLU A 201 7.51 -2.12 -21.06
CA GLU A 201 8.02 -2.21 -22.45
C GLU A 201 8.79 -0.95 -22.88
N VAL A 202 8.31 0.25 -22.53
CA VAL A 202 9.04 1.50 -22.76
C VAL A 202 10.40 1.47 -22.07
N VAL A 203 10.47 1.03 -20.82
CA VAL A 203 11.73 0.93 -20.05
C VAL A 203 12.68 -0.09 -20.68
N ARG A 204 12.18 -1.24 -21.14
CA ARG A 204 12.99 -2.22 -21.91
C ARG A 204 13.50 -1.64 -23.22
N GLY A 205 12.68 -0.84 -23.90
CA GLY A 205 13.06 -0.13 -25.12
C GLY A 205 14.22 0.84 -24.88
N LEU A 206 14.23 1.58 -23.77
CA LEU A 206 15.34 2.47 -23.39
C LEU A 206 16.65 1.69 -23.16
N LYS A 207 16.58 0.58 -22.42
CA LYS A 207 17.71 -0.32 -22.22
C LYS A 207 18.28 -0.80 -23.57
N ALA A 208 17.41 -1.25 -24.49
CA ALA A 208 17.83 -1.73 -25.82
C ALA A 208 18.52 -0.65 -26.65
N GLN A 209 18.20 0.64 -26.42
CA GLN A 209 18.87 1.80 -27.03
C GLN A 209 20.19 2.17 -26.34
N GLY A 210 20.63 1.41 -25.32
CA GLY A 210 21.86 1.68 -24.59
C GLY A 210 21.73 2.73 -23.48
N VAL A 211 20.52 3.18 -23.15
CA VAL A 211 20.27 4.11 -22.04
C VAL A 211 20.47 3.36 -20.72
N ALA A 212 21.15 4.00 -19.77
CA ALA A 212 21.25 3.52 -18.40
C ALA A 212 19.95 3.86 -17.66
N VAL A 213 19.27 2.89 -17.08
CA VAL A 213 18.02 3.10 -16.35
C VAL A 213 18.21 2.81 -14.87
N LEU A 214 17.83 3.74 -14.01
CA LEU A 214 17.68 3.54 -12.58
C LEU A 214 16.18 3.49 -12.25
N TYR A 215 15.73 2.36 -11.72
CA TYR A 215 14.31 2.10 -11.52
C TYR A 215 14.01 1.88 -10.03
N ILE A 216 13.18 2.76 -9.46
CA ILE A 216 12.73 2.60 -8.08
C ILE A 216 11.31 2.08 -8.09
N SER A 217 11.10 0.99 -7.38
CA SER A 217 9.78 0.45 -7.11
C SER A 217 9.77 -0.23 -5.74
N HIS A 218 8.64 -0.22 -5.08
CA HIS A 218 8.34 -1.08 -3.95
C HIS A 218 7.60 -2.36 -4.39
N ARG A 219 7.22 -2.47 -5.65
CA ARG A 219 6.60 -3.64 -6.27
C ARG A 219 7.70 -4.60 -6.76
N LEU A 220 7.91 -5.66 -6.00
CA LEU A 220 8.99 -6.60 -6.25
C LEU A 220 8.76 -7.46 -7.50
N ASP A 221 7.50 -7.64 -7.91
CA ASP A 221 7.12 -8.27 -9.18
C ASP A 221 7.66 -7.51 -10.39
N GLU A 222 7.56 -6.18 -10.38
CA GLU A 222 8.12 -5.33 -11.44
C GLU A 222 9.64 -5.41 -11.48
N VAL A 223 10.28 -5.37 -10.31
CA VAL A 223 11.74 -5.44 -10.20
C VAL A 223 12.27 -6.79 -10.71
N GLU A 224 11.63 -7.90 -10.34
CA GLU A 224 11.97 -9.24 -10.80
C GLU A 224 11.83 -9.39 -12.32
N ALA A 225 10.79 -8.79 -12.90
CA ALA A 225 10.51 -8.85 -14.34
C ALA A 225 11.40 -7.95 -15.20
N LEU A 226 12.01 -6.90 -14.61
CA LEU A 226 12.62 -5.81 -15.37
C LEU A 226 14.13 -5.65 -15.14
N ALA A 227 14.58 -5.82 -13.88
CA ALA A 227 15.92 -5.43 -13.47
C ALA A 227 17.02 -6.42 -13.92
N ASP A 228 18.21 -5.88 -14.20
CA ASP A 228 19.44 -6.65 -14.37
C ASP A 228 20.20 -6.78 -13.04
N ARG A 229 20.23 -5.70 -12.27
CA ARG A 229 20.84 -5.63 -10.93
C ARG A 229 19.89 -4.93 -9.97
N VAL A 230 19.98 -5.32 -8.71
CA VAL A 230 19.16 -4.79 -7.63
C VAL A 230 20.05 -4.30 -6.50
N THR A 231 19.96 -3.04 -6.15
CA THR A 231 20.56 -2.46 -4.93
C THR A 231 19.50 -2.33 -3.86
N VAL A 232 19.83 -2.78 -2.66
CA VAL A 232 18.95 -2.65 -1.49
C VAL A 232 19.43 -1.51 -0.61
N LEU A 233 18.52 -0.57 -0.33
CA LEU A 233 18.71 0.53 0.60
C LEU A 233 17.89 0.28 1.88
N ARG A 234 18.49 0.45 3.05
CA ARG A 234 17.82 0.31 4.33
C ARG A 234 18.41 1.30 5.35
N ASP A 235 17.53 2.03 6.03
CA ASP A 235 17.89 3.02 7.06
C ASP A 235 18.97 4.02 6.60
N GLY A 236 18.88 4.47 5.34
CA GLY A 236 19.81 5.42 4.73
C GLY A 236 21.17 4.82 4.33
N LYS A 237 21.33 3.51 4.38
CA LYS A 237 22.57 2.81 4.03
C LYS A 237 22.35 1.82 2.90
N MET A 238 23.36 1.63 2.08
CA MET A 238 23.38 0.56 1.08
C MET A 238 23.72 -0.76 1.76
N ILE A 239 22.84 -1.77 1.60
CA ILE A 239 23.04 -3.12 2.13
C ILE A 239 23.90 -3.94 1.17
N GLY A 240 23.68 -3.77 -0.13
CA GLY A 240 24.46 -4.42 -1.19
C GLY A 240 23.77 -4.32 -2.54
N THR A 241 24.44 -4.83 -3.56
CA THR A 241 23.94 -4.96 -4.93
C THR A 241 24.07 -6.39 -5.40
N TRP A 242 23.03 -6.93 -5.99
CA TRP A 242 22.95 -8.31 -6.49
C TRP A 242 22.50 -8.33 -7.95
N PRO A 243 22.92 -9.35 -8.75
CA PRO A 243 22.24 -9.64 -10.00
C PRO A 243 20.77 -9.97 -9.73
N ALA A 244 19.86 -9.46 -10.55
CA ALA A 244 18.43 -9.76 -10.41
C ALA A 244 18.13 -11.23 -10.75
N ALA A 245 18.89 -11.82 -11.69
CA ALA A 245 18.75 -13.22 -12.04
C ALA A 245 18.98 -14.12 -10.83
N GLY A 246 17.93 -14.85 -10.42
CA GLY A 246 17.96 -15.75 -9.25
C GLY A 246 17.68 -15.07 -7.91
N LEU A 247 17.40 -13.77 -7.89
CA LEU A 247 16.99 -13.03 -6.70
C LEU A 247 15.45 -13.00 -6.63
N SER A 248 14.85 -13.95 -5.90
CA SER A 248 13.39 -14.02 -5.75
C SER A 248 12.81 -12.82 -5.00
N GLN A 249 11.53 -12.50 -5.23
CA GLN A 249 10.79 -11.44 -4.52
C GLN A 249 10.90 -11.60 -2.99
N ARG A 250 10.77 -12.85 -2.50
CA ARG A 250 10.95 -13.17 -1.08
C ARG A 250 12.33 -12.74 -0.58
N ARG A 251 13.41 -13.07 -1.32
CA ARG A 251 14.76 -12.70 -0.94
C ARG A 251 15.00 -11.21 -1.00
N MET A 252 14.45 -10.52 -1.99
CA MET A 252 14.46 -9.05 -2.05
C MET A 252 13.80 -8.44 -0.82
N ALA A 253 12.61 -8.91 -0.45
CA ALA A 253 11.88 -8.43 0.71
C ALA A 253 12.64 -8.70 2.04
N GLU A 254 13.26 -9.88 2.21
CA GLU A 254 14.11 -10.18 3.36
C GLU A 254 15.29 -9.21 3.49
N LEU A 255 15.93 -8.85 2.38
CA LEU A 255 17.04 -7.90 2.36
C LEU A 255 16.58 -6.48 2.72
N MET A 256 15.39 -6.08 2.24
CA MET A 256 14.80 -4.78 2.57
C MET A 256 14.48 -4.66 4.06
N VAL A 257 13.84 -5.67 4.64
CA VAL A 257 13.42 -5.69 6.05
C VAL A 257 14.57 -6.03 7.00
N GLY A 258 15.56 -6.79 6.53
CA GLY A 258 16.71 -7.21 7.34
C GLY A 258 16.46 -8.41 8.25
N ARG A 259 15.35 -9.12 8.05
CA ARG A 259 14.98 -10.35 8.77
C ARG A 259 14.34 -11.36 7.81
N GLN A 260 14.31 -12.64 8.18
CA GLN A 260 13.65 -13.67 7.40
C GLN A 260 12.12 -13.45 7.38
N LEU A 261 11.52 -13.63 6.20
CA LEU A 261 10.07 -13.45 6.00
C LEU A 261 9.22 -14.64 6.47
N ASP A 262 9.84 -15.75 6.89
CA ASP A 262 9.12 -16.89 7.46
C ASP A 262 8.28 -16.52 8.69
N VAL A 263 8.47 -15.31 9.22
CA VAL A 263 7.77 -14.73 10.37
C VAL A 263 6.88 -13.55 9.96
N LEU A 264 6.57 -13.36 8.66
CA LEU A 264 5.74 -12.22 8.25
C LEU A 264 4.30 -12.37 8.77
N TYR A 265 3.76 -13.58 8.69
CA TYR A 265 2.41 -13.88 9.16
C TYR A 265 2.46 -14.62 10.49
N PRO A 266 1.52 -14.36 11.40
CA PRO A 266 1.41 -15.13 12.63
C PRO A 266 1.10 -16.60 12.32
N PRO A 267 1.52 -17.54 13.19
CA PRO A 267 1.23 -18.95 12.99
C PRO A 267 -0.28 -19.20 12.94
N LYS A 268 -0.70 -20.09 12.04
CA LYS A 268 -2.11 -20.47 11.91
C LYS A 268 -2.67 -20.97 13.23
N ARG A 269 -3.88 -20.55 13.55
CA ARG A 269 -4.61 -20.90 14.77
C ARG A 269 -5.51 -22.11 14.52
N PRO A 270 -5.87 -22.87 15.57
CA PRO A 270 -6.98 -23.82 15.48
C PRO A 270 -8.25 -23.09 15.05
N GLN A 271 -9.08 -23.76 14.24
CA GLN A 271 -10.34 -23.15 13.79
C GLN A 271 -11.22 -22.77 14.99
N PRO A 272 -11.69 -21.51 15.06
CA PRO A 272 -12.56 -21.06 16.12
C PRO A 272 -13.85 -21.87 16.16
N SER A 273 -14.22 -22.34 17.33
CA SER A 273 -15.45 -23.10 17.59
C SER A 273 -16.35 -22.34 18.57
N GLY A 274 -17.67 -22.55 18.48
CA GLY A 274 -18.63 -21.92 19.37
C GLY A 274 -19.62 -20.98 18.67
N ALA A 275 -20.45 -20.33 19.49
CA ALA A 275 -21.49 -19.41 19.00
C ALA A 275 -20.87 -18.19 18.31
N PRO A 276 -21.52 -17.67 17.25
CA PRO A 276 -21.07 -16.46 16.59
C PRO A 276 -21.03 -15.27 17.56
N LEU A 277 -20.01 -14.43 17.39
CA LEU A 277 -19.93 -13.15 18.08
C LEU A 277 -20.75 -12.08 17.34
N LEU A 278 -20.69 -12.10 16.00
CA LEU A 278 -21.54 -11.33 15.09
C LEU A 278 -22.18 -12.31 14.10
N ALA A 279 -23.47 -12.19 13.90
CA ALA A 279 -24.20 -12.90 12.85
C ALA A 279 -25.10 -11.92 12.09
N VAL A 280 -25.07 -12.00 10.78
CA VAL A 280 -25.78 -11.11 9.85
C VAL A 280 -26.48 -11.96 8.79
N GLU A 281 -27.80 -11.92 8.74
CA GLU A 281 -28.62 -12.65 7.77
C GLU A 281 -29.19 -11.72 6.72
N ARG A 282 -28.95 -12.06 5.46
CA ARG A 282 -29.50 -11.38 4.27
C ARG A 282 -29.35 -9.86 4.33
N LEU A 283 -28.13 -9.38 4.59
CA LEU A 283 -27.84 -7.96 4.45
C LEU A 283 -27.93 -7.56 2.98
N SER A 284 -28.73 -6.56 2.69
CA SER A 284 -28.94 -5.96 1.37
C SER A 284 -28.49 -4.52 1.41
N VAL A 285 -27.51 -4.15 0.60
CA VAL A 285 -26.91 -2.81 0.54
C VAL A 285 -27.24 -2.18 -0.81
N ASP A 286 -27.45 -0.87 -0.83
CA ASP A 286 -27.74 -0.07 -2.02
C ASP A 286 -28.84 -0.69 -2.89
N ARG A 287 -30.00 -1.00 -2.28
CA ARG A 287 -31.18 -1.60 -2.93
C ARG A 287 -30.90 -2.96 -3.58
N GLY A 288 -30.00 -3.75 -3.00
CA GLY A 288 -29.71 -5.11 -3.47
C GLY A 288 -28.50 -5.22 -4.42
N ALA A 289 -27.76 -4.14 -4.64
CA ALA A 289 -26.50 -4.19 -5.38
C ALA A 289 -25.49 -5.13 -4.72
N VAL A 290 -25.47 -5.17 -3.37
CA VAL A 290 -24.72 -6.15 -2.60
C VAL A 290 -25.66 -6.90 -1.68
N GLN A 291 -25.55 -8.25 -1.65
CA GLN A 291 -26.35 -9.12 -0.78
C GLN A 291 -25.46 -10.22 -0.20
N ALA A 292 -25.43 -10.30 1.14
CA ALA A 292 -24.63 -11.29 1.83
C ALA A 292 -25.21 -11.69 3.18
N SER A 293 -24.87 -12.91 3.61
CA SER A 293 -25.01 -13.35 4.99
C SER A 293 -23.63 -13.76 5.49
N LEU A 294 -23.26 -13.36 6.69
CA LEU A 294 -21.97 -13.68 7.27
C LEU A 294 -22.06 -13.85 8.80
N MET A 295 -21.10 -14.58 9.33
CA MET A 295 -20.91 -14.68 10.78
C MET A 295 -19.42 -14.71 11.09
N VAL A 296 -19.06 -14.16 12.25
CA VAL A 296 -17.71 -14.25 12.79
C VAL A 296 -17.75 -14.69 14.24
N ARG A 297 -16.81 -15.58 14.63
CA ARG A 297 -16.73 -16.16 15.97
C ARG A 297 -15.69 -15.44 16.81
N ARG A 298 -15.74 -15.67 18.13
CA ARG A 298 -14.70 -15.18 19.04
C ARG A 298 -13.34 -15.78 18.67
N GLY A 299 -12.30 -14.94 18.65
CA GLY A 299 -10.95 -15.37 18.31
C GLY A 299 -10.74 -15.70 16.83
N GLU A 300 -11.67 -15.29 15.96
CA GLU A 300 -11.62 -15.53 14.50
C GLU A 300 -11.11 -14.31 13.75
N VAL A 301 -10.27 -14.56 12.76
CA VAL A 301 -10.03 -13.65 11.63
C VAL A 301 -10.82 -14.15 10.43
N LEU A 302 -11.91 -13.48 10.11
CA LEU A 302 -12.68 -13.72 8.89
C LEU A 302 -12.16 -12.85 7.76
N GLY A 303 -11.60 -13.48 6.72
CA GLY A 303 -11.20 -12.78 5.51
C GLY A 303 -12.37 -12.58 4.54
N ILE A 304 -12.41 -11.44 3.86
CA ILE A 304 -13.31 -11.18 2.74
C ILE A 304 -12.47 -10.86 1.50
N GLY A 305 -12.41 -11.81 0.56
CA GLY A 305 -11.69 -11.72 -0.70
C GLY A 305 -12.60 -11.45 -1.90
N GLY A 306 -12.00 -11.12 -3.04
CA GLY A 306 -12.71 -10.91 -4.32
C GLY A 306 -12.00 -9.90 -5.20
N MET A 307 -12.43 -9.78 -6.45
CA MET A 307 -11.88 -8.80 -7.39
C MET A 307 -12.26 -7.37 -6.99
N ILE A 308 -11.53 -6.38 -7.51
CA ILE A 308 -11.89 -4.96 -7.37
C ILE A 308 -13.33 -4.75 -7.90
N GLY A 309 -14.15 -4.03 -7.14
CA GLY A 309 -15.58 -3.83 -7.47
C GLY A 309 -16.49 -5.01 -7.14
N SER A 310 -16.01 -6.03 -6.41
CA SER A 310 -16.86 -7.17 -6.00
C SER A 310 -17.88 -6.86 -4.90
N GLY A 311 -17.81 -5.67 -4.27
CA GLY A 311 -18.76 -5.23 -3.24
C GLY A 311 -18.29 -5.43 -1.79
N ARG A 312 -17.01 -5.71 -1.56
CA ARG A 312 -16.45 -6.01 -0.22
C ARG A 312 -16.56 -4.83 0.75
N THR A 313 -16.05 -3.66 0.33
CA THR A 313 -16.11 -2.40 1.09
C THR A 313 -17.57 -1.97 1.28
N GLU A 314 -18.38 -2.03 0.21
CA GLU A 314 -19.79 -1.68 0.24
C GLU A 314 -20.58 -2.55 1.23
N LEU A 315 -20.27 -3.86 1.31
CA LEU A 315 -20.86 -4.77 2.29
C LEU A 315 -20.60 -4.29 3.72
N CYS A 316 -19.35 -3.94 4.04
CA CYS A 316 -18.97 -3.51 5.38
C CYS A 316 -19.46 -2.09 5.69
N GLU A 317 -19.42 -1.17 4.73
CA GLU A 317 -20.02 0.18 4.88
C GLU A 317 -21.54 0.09 5.11
N GLY A 318 -22.23 -0.83 4.42
CA GLY A 318 -23.66 -1.09 4.63
C GLY A 318 -23.95 -1.66 6.01
N LEU A 319 -23.18 -2.65 6.47
CA LEU A 319 -23.28 -3.20 7.82
C LEU A 319 -23.10 -2.12 8.89
N MET A 320 -22.15 -1.21 8.68
CA MET A 320 -21.88 -0.09 9.60
C MET A 320 -22.93 1.03 9.55
N GLY A 321 -23.88 1.00 8.60
CA GLY A 321 -24.86 2.06 8.39
C GLY A 321 -24.28 3.30 7.73
N LEU A 322 -23.14 3.18 7.03
CA LEU A 322 -22.54 4.24 6.22
C LEU A 322 -23.17 4.30 4.82
N ARG A 323 -23.85 3.23 4.41
CA ARG A 323 -24.66 3.13 3.18
C ARG A 323 -26.08 2.66 3.52
N PRO A 324 -27.09 2.99 2.69
CA PRO A 324 -28.44 2.44 2.82
C PRO A 324 -28.39 0.90 2.81
N ALA A 325 -28.83 0.29 3.90
CA ALA A 325 -28.81 -1.16 4.03
C ALA A 325 -29.93 -1.67 4.93
N GLU A 326 -30.40 -2.88 4.63
CA GLU A 326 -31.41 -3.61 5.40
C GLU A 326 -30.94 -5.06 5.59
N ALA A 327 -31.25 -5.64 6.74
CA ALA A 327 -30.95 -7.03 7.02
C ALA A 327 -32.17 -7.72 7.65
N SER A 328 -32.33 -9.03 7.38
CA SER A 328 -33.42 -9.80 8.00
C SER A 328 -33.22 -9.96 9.50
N ARG A 329 -31.95 -10.19 9.90
CA ARG A 329 -31.55 -10.38 11.28
C ARG A 329 -30.09 -10.00 11.47
N ILE A 330 -29.81 -9.30 12.56
CA ILE A 330 -28.45 -9.05 12.99
C ILE A 330 -28.35 -9.32 14.49
N GLU A 331 -27.35 -10.06 14.88
CA GLU A 331 -27.01 -10.35 16.28
C GLU A 331 -25.56 -10.01 16.56
N LEU A 332 -25.31 -9.32 17.65
CA LEU A 332 -23.99 -9.08 18.20
C LEU A 332 -23.95 -9.53 19.64
N GLN A 333 -23.03 -10.43 19.99
CA GLN A 333 -22.89 -11.02 21.34
C GLN A 333 -24.20 -11.67 21.86
N GLY A 334 -25.02 -12.25 20.95
CA GLY A 334 -26.31 -12.82 21.27
C GLY A 334 -27.45 -11.82 21.44
N GLY A 335 -27.18 -10.53 21.34
CA GLY A 335 -28.20 -9.47 21.35
C GLY A 335 -28.65 -9.08 19.96
N ALA A 336 -29.97 -8.95 19.73
CA ALA A 336 -30.53 -8.52 18.45
C ALA A 336 -30.29 -7.03 18.21
N VAL A 337 -29.77 -6.67 17.03
CA VAL A 337 -29.53 -5.29 16.60
C VAL A 337 -30.63 -4.88 15.62
N ARG A 338 -31.36 -3.81 15.96
CA ARG A 338 -32.52 -3.34 15.16
C ARG A 338 -32.22 -2.20 14.20
N HIS A 339 -31.23 -1.37 14.51
CA HIS A 339 -30.88 -0.19 13.74
C HIS A 339 -29.39 -0.16 13.42
N LEU A 340 -29.09 0.02 12.15
CA LEU A 340 -27.73 0.19 11.66
C LEU A 340 -27.34 1.67 11.78
N SER A 341 -26.42 1.98 12.69
CA SER A 341 -25.81 3.29 12.79
C SER A 341 -24.41 3.20 13.36
N VAL A 342 -23.51 4.03 12.88
CA VAL A 342 -22.10 4.05 13.32
C VAL A 342 -22.00 4.23 14.84
N ARG A 343 -22.81 5.14 15.41
CA ARG A 343 -22.84 5.37 16.86
C ARG A 343 -23.33 4.15 17.63
N GLY A 344 -24.45 3.55 17.20
CA GLY A 344 -25.02 2.35 17.84
C GLY A 344 -24.04 1.17 17.78
N TRP A 345 -23.38 0.96 16.65
CA TRP A 345 -22.37 -0.08 16.52
C TRP A 345 -21.19 0.13 17.47
N ARG A 346 -20.67 1.37 17.56
CA ARG A 346 -19.60 1.70 18.48
C ARG A 346 -19.98 1.39 19.95
N GLU A 347 -21.19 1.75 20.34
CA GLU A 347 -21.71 1.50 21.70
C GLU A 347 -21.87 0.01 21.98
N LEU A 348 -22.20 -0.79 20.97
CA LEU A 348 -22.30 -2.26 21.04
C LEU A 348 -20.95 -2.97 20.93
N GLY A 349 -19.89 -2.28 20.54
CA GLY A 349 -18.54 -2.82 20.42
C GLY A 349 -18.17 -3.39 19.04
N LEU A 350 -18.84 -2.93 17.95
CA LEU A 350 -18.40 -3.15 16.58
C LEU A 350 -17.84 -1.84 16.02
N VAL A 351 -16.66 -1.90 15.41
CA VAL A 351 -15.98 -0.74 14.81
C VAL A 351 -15.43 -1.07 13.43
N TYR A 352 -15.31 -0.03 12.61
CA TYR A 352 -14.80 -0.13 11.24
C TYR A 352 -13.60 0.79 11.02
N LEU A 353 -12.56 0.22 10.45
CA LEU A 353 -11.34 0.89 10.07
C LEU A 353 -11.29 0.93 8.54
N THR A 354 -11.45 2.15 8.00
CA THR A 354 -11.59 2.41 6.56
C THR A 354 -10.26 2.28 5.81
N GLU A 355 -10.32 1.89 4.53
CA GLU A 355 -9.16 1.94 3.62
C GLU A 355 -8.68 3.37 3.37
N ASP A 356 -9.61 4.34 3.30
CA ASP A 356 -9.29 5.75 3.07
C ASP A 356 -8.85 6.42 4.37
N ARG A 357 -7.61 6.14 4.74
CA ARG A 357 -6.97 6.67 5.92
C ARG A 357 -6.90 8.19 5.94
N LYS A 358 -6.63 8.80 4.78
CA LYS A 358 -6.38 10.24 4.65
C LYS A 358 -7.65 11.07 4.56
N GLY A 359 -8.68 10.59 3.87
CA GLY A 359 -9.93 11.32 3.67
C GLY A 359 -10.99 11.03 4.74
N LYS A 360 -11.03 9.78 5.27
CA LYS A 360 -12.09 9.34 6.19
C LYS A 360 -11.56 8.89 7.57
N GLY A 361 -10.29 8.50 7.66
CA GLY A 361 -9.74 7.86 8.86
C GLY A 361 -9.17 8.83 9.88
N LEU A 362 -8.36 9.79 9.45
CA LEU A 362 -7.63 10.73 10.29
C LEU A 362 -7.92 12.18 9.86
N LEU A 363 -7.89 13.08 10.83
CA LEU A 363 -7.88 14.53 10.63
C LEU A 363 -6.42 14.94 10.46
N LEU A 364 -5.96 15.08 9.21
CA LEU A 364 -4.53 15.22 8.90
C LEU A 364 -3.92 16.52 9.42
N ASP A 365 -4.71 17.60 9.45
CA ASP A 365 -4.30 18.94 9.90
C ASP A 365 -4.49 19.14 11.41
N GLU A 366 -4.87 18.07 12.13
CA GLU A 366 -5.07 18.11 13.58
C GLU A 366 -4.00 17.31 14.33
N PRO A 367 -3.69 17.70 15.59
CA PRO A 367 -2.74 16.99 16.43
C PRO A 367 -3.10 15.53 16.67
N LEU A 368 -2.12 14.74 17.16
CA LEU A 368 -2.28 13.30 17.38
C LEU A 368 -3.29 12.99 18.48
N ALA A 369 -3.35 13.81 19.55
CA ALA A 369 -4.20 13.55 20.71
C ALA A 369 -5.70 13.61 20.37
N PRO A 370 -6.24 14.68 19.74
CA PRO A 370 -7.62 14.70 19.24
C PRO A 370 -7.92 13.56 18.26
N ASN A 371 -7.00 13.26 17.33
CA ASN A 371 -7.16 12.14 16.42
C ASN A 371 -7.35 10.81 17.15
N LEU A 372 -6.62 10.56 18.21
CA LEU A 372 -6.70 9.35 19.00
C LEU A 372 -8.03 9.26 19.77
N THR A 373 -8.43 10.34 20.43
CA THR A 373 -9.48 10.33 21.47
C THR A 373 -10.89 10.57 20.95
N LEU A 374 -11.04 11.12 19.73
CA LEU A 374 -12.32 11.55 19.15
C LEU A 374 -13.42 10.49 19.19
N GLN A 375 -13.07 9.20 19.00
CA GLN A 375 -14.06 8.12 19.03
C GLN A 375 -14.39 7.61 20.44
N ALA A 376 -13.62 8.03 21.45
CA ALA A 376 -13.74 7.58 22.83
C ALA A 376 -13.87 8.75 23.83
N LEU A 377 -14.44 9.86 23.38
CA LEU A 377 -14.58 11.07 24.20
C LEU A 377 -15.29 10.78 25.53
N ASP A 378 -16.32 9.94 25.53
CA ASP A 378 -17.09 9.58 26.72
C ASP A 378 -16.21 8.91 27.79
N ARG A 379 -15.14 8.22 27.39
CA ARG A 379 -14.18 7.53 28.28
C ARG A 379 -13.08 8.45 28.80
N ILE A 380 -12.66 9.41 27.95
CA ILE A 380 -11.58 10.35 28.28
C ILE A 380 -12.13 11.58 29.00
N HIS A 381 -13.28 12.06 28.56
CA HIS A 381 -13.92 13.28 29.02
C HIS A 381 -15.32 12.99 29.60
N PRO A 382 -15.43 12.33 30.77
CA PRO A 382 -16.72 11.90 31.31
C PRO A 382 -17.61 13.06 31.80
N ARG A 383 -17.10 14.30 31.73
CA ARG A 383 -17.80 15.54 32.09
C ARG A 383 -17.82 16.47 30.88
N LEU A 384 -18.57 17.56 30.98
CA LEU A 384 -18.73 18.56 29.90
C LEU A 384 -17.45 19.34 29.53
N ALA A 385 -16.34 19.15 30.23
CA ALA A 385 -15.05 19.79 29.95
C ALA A 385 -14.03 18.78 29.43
N LEU A 386 -13.23 19.17 28.43
CA LEU A 386 -12.13 18.39 27.93
C LEU A 386 -11.01 18.29 28.97
N ASP A 387 -10.53 17.10 29.24
CA ASP A 387 -9.41 16.82 30.13
C ASP A 387 -8.14 16.55 29.31
N TYR A 388 -7.42 17.61 28.98
CA TYR A 388 -6.19 17.52 28.19
C TYR A 388 -5.09 16.68 28.86
N GLY A 389 -5.08 16.58 30.19
CA GLY A 389 -4.11 15.72 30.91
C GLY A 389 -4.37 14.25 30.68
N LYS A 390 -5.65 13.82 30.70
CA LYS A 390 -6.02 12.45 30.35
C LYS A 390 -5.78 12.14 28.87
N GLU A 391 -6.04 13.10 28.01
CA GLU A 391 -5.80 12.98 26.59
C GLU A 391 -4.30 12.77 26.29
N ALA A 392 -3.42 13.58 26.87
CA ALA A 392 -1.98 13.42 26.77
C ALA A 392 -1.51 12.06 27.31
N THR A 393 -2.02 11.64 28.47
CA THR A 393 -1.70 10.32 29.06
C THR A 393 -2.14 9.17 28.14
N ALA A 394 -3.32 9.27 27.52
CA ALA A 394 -3.82 8.28 26.58
C ALA A 394 -2.94 8.22 25.32
N LEU A 395 -2.50 9.39 24.81
CA LEU A 395 -1.60 9.45 23.66
C LEU A 395 -0.23 8.82 23.98
N ASP A 396 0.37 9.14 25.12
CA ASP A 396 1.64 8.55 25.54
C ASP A 396 1.55 7.03 25.66
N LYS A 397 0.43 6.53 26.18
CA LYS A 397 0.16 5.10 26.22
C LYS A 397 0.04 4.50 24.83
N ALA A 398 -0.75 5.12 23.94
CA ALA A 398 -0.94 4.65 22.57
C ALA A 398 0.37 4.65 21.77
N VAL A 399 1.20 5.68 21.93
CA VAL A 399 2.52 5.76 21.29
C VAL A 399 3.40 4.57 21.68
N ARG A 400 3.40 4.17 22.96
CA ARG A 400 4.15 2.98 23.43
C ARG A 400 3.52 1.67 22.99
N ASP A 401 2.22 1.49 23.19
CA ASP A 401 1.54 0.21 22.97
C ASP A 401 1.48 -0.18 21.48
N TYR A 402 1.45 0.81 20.58
CA TYR A 402 1.38 0.62 19.12
C TYR A 402 2.72 0.91 18.42
N ASP A 403 3.79 1.20 19.16
CA ASP A 403 5.10 1.59 18.59
C ASP A 403 4.95 2.70 17.52
N ILE A 404 4.23 3.77 17.85
CA ILE A 404 4.05 4.91 16.95
C ILE A 404 5.32 5.75 17.03
N ARG A 405 6.10 5.79 15.94
CA ARG A 405 7.35 6.55 15.92
C ARG A 405 7.07 8.02 15.61
N VAL A 406 7.16 8.85 16.61
CA VAL A 406 6.95 10.30 16.52
C VAL A 406 8.19 11.06 16.97
N ARG A 407 8.48 12.20 16.33
CA ARG A 407 9.53 13.12 16.78
C ARG A 407 9.04 14.02 17.91
N SER A 408 7.77 14.30 17.94
CA SER A 408 7.06 15.08 18.95
C SER A 408 5.61 14.64 18.98
N VAL A 409 5.01 14.59 20.16
CA VAL A 409 3.58 14.30 20.34
C VAL A 409 2.64 15.46 19.89
N HIS A 410 3.24 16.63 19.63
CA HIS A 410 2.52 17.84 19.18
C HIS A 410 2.47 17.97 17.64
N LEU A 411 2.92 16.96 16.90
CA LEU A 411 2.82 16.95 15.44
C LEU A 411 1.39 16.71 14.98
N ASP A 412 1.05 17.24 13.82
CA ASP A 412 -0.19 16.92 13.14
C ASP A 412 -0.13 15.51 12.54
N ALA A 413 -1.27 14.84 12.45
CA ALA A 413 -1.35 13.48 11.95
C ALA A 413 -0.83 13.35 10.50
N GLY A 414 -0.97 14.39 9.69
CA GLY A 414 -0.46 14.46 8.32
C GLY A 414 1.06 14.37 8.20
N GLN A 415 1.79 14.75 9.25
CA GLN A 415 3.26 14.72 9.28
C GLN A 415 3.83 13.33 9.60
N LEU A 416 2.98 12.37 9.97
CA LEU A 416 3.39 10.99 10.21
C LEU A 416 3.62 10.23 8.90
N SER A 417 4.55 9.28 8.91
CA SER A 417 4.66 8.30 7.82
C SER A 417 3.39 7.45 7.72
N GLY A 418 3.13 6.88 6.52
CA GLY A 418 1.94 6.05 6.28
C GLY A 418 1.75 4.92 7.29
N GLY A 419 2.82 4.21 7.67
CA GLY A 419 2.76 3.16 8.69
C GLY A 419 2.40 3.70 10.07
N ASN A 420 2.92 4.87 10.48
CA ASN A 420 2.56 5.48 11.77
C ASN A 420 1.14 6.07 11.77
N GLN A 421 0.65 6.58 10.64
CA GLN A 421 -0.75 6.97 10.49
C GLN A 421 -1.69 5.77 10.68
N GLN A 422 -1.33 4.60 10.13
CA GLN A 422 -2.12 3.37 10.31
C GLN A 422 -2.14 2.90 11.76
N LYS A 423 -0.99 2.96 12.44
CA LYS A 423 -0.90 2.64 13.87
C LYS A 423 -1.73 3.60 14.73
N LEU A 424 -1.72 4.90 14.41
CA LEU A 424 -2.57 5.89 15.08
C LEU A 424 -4.06 5.59 14.84
N LEU A 425 -4.43 5.23 13.62
CA LEU A 425 -5.81 4.88 13.27
C LEU A 425 -6.26 3.58 13.99
N LEU A 426 -5.40 2.57 14.09
CA LEU A 426 -5.64 1.37 14.90
C LEU A 426 -5.81 1.72 16.39
N ALA A 427 -4.92 2.54 16.93
CA ALA A 427 -5.01 2.98 18.32
C ALA A 427 -6.32 3.74 18.60
N LYS A 428 -6.72 4.66 17.71
CA LYS A 428 -7.99 5.40 17.74
C LYS A 428 -9.19 4.47 17.88
N VAL A 429 -9.28 3.46 17.02
CA VAL A 429 -10.39 2.50 17.01
C VAL A 429 -10.38 1.66 18.27
N MET A 430 -9.21 1.22 18.74
CA MET A 430 -9.08 0.41 19.95
C MET A 430 -9.34 1.15 21.26
N MET A 431 -9.32 2.49 21.25
CA MET A 431 -9.74 3.29 22.42
C MET A 431 -11.18 3.02 22.84
N THR A 432 -12.03 2.55 21.91
CA THR A 432 -13.42 2.18 22.19
C THR A 432 -13.57 0.79 22.79
N ASP A 433 -12.48 0.01 22.90
CA ASP A 433 -12.45 -1.39 23.37
C ASP A 433 -13.48 -2.30 22.68
N PRO A 434 -13.42 -2.41 21.34
CA PRO A 434 -14.40 -3.16 20.57
C PRO A 434 -14.28 -4.67 20.79
N SER A 435 -15.39 -5.39 20.60
CA SER A 435 -15.42 -6.86 20.56
C SER A 435 -15.22 -7.41 19.14
N VAL A 436 -15.65 -6.65 18.13
CA VAL A 436 -15.47 -6.95 16.70
C VAL A 436 -14.85 -5.75 15.98
N VAL A 437 -13.80 -5.99 15.21
CA VAL A 437 -13.12 -4.96 14.41
C VAL A 437 -13.17 -5.36 12.94
N ILE A 438 -13.72 -4.49 12.10
CA ILE A 438 -13.63 -4.61 10.64
C ILE A 438 -12.45 -3.76 10.19
N ILE A 439 -11.53 -4.35 9.45
CA ILE A 439 -10.33 -3.68 8.92
C ILE A 439 -10.33 -3.80 7.39
N ASP A 440 -10.50 -2.68 6.74
CA ASP A 440 -10.51 -2.60 5.28
C ASP A 440 -9.13 -2.18 4.78
N GLU A 441 -8.50 -3.04 3.98
CA GLU A 441 -7.16 -2.88 3.40
C GLU A 441 -6.10 -2.50 4.47
N PRO A 442 -5.82 -3.39 5.46
CA PRO A 442 -5.02 -3.06 6.65
C PRO A 442 -3.63 -2.53 6.33
N THR A 443 -3.03 -2.95 5.22
CA THR A 443 -1.64 -2.62 4.88
C THR A 443 -1.49 -1.87 3.56
N ARG A 444 -2.57 -1.33 2.99
CA ARG A 444 -2.52 -0.56 1.75
C ARG A 444 -1.61 0.66 1.87
N GLY A 445 -0.60 0.75 0.98
CA GLY A 445 0.38 1.84 0.98
C GLY A 445 1.31 1.84 2.20
N ILE A 446 1.52 0.67 2.82
CA ILE A 446 2.46 0.46 3.91
C ILE A 446 3.60 -0.41 3.41
N ASP A 447 4.82 -0.08 3.84
CA ASP A 447 6.00 -0.89 3.53
C ASP A 447 5.98 -2.26 4.24
N ILE A 448 6.72 -3.21 3.68
CA ILE A 448 6.75 -4.62 4.12
C ILE A 448 7.14 -4.75 5.60
N GLY A 449 8.06 -3.91 6.09
CA GLY A 449 8.51 -3.97 7.48
C GLY A 449 7.43 -3.58 8.49
N ASN A 450 6.57 -2.63 8.14
CA ASN A 450 5.45 -2.22 8.98
C ASN A 450 4.23 -3.13 8.85
N LYS A 451 4.06 -3.88 7.73
CA LYS A 451 2.97 -4.84 7.55
C LYS A 451 2.95 -5.89 8.66
N SER A 452 4.09 -6.47 9.01
CA SER A 452 4.18 -7.50 10.06
C SER A 452 3.69 -7.01 11.42
N GLN A 453 3.91 -5.73 11.76
CA GLN A 453 3.44 -5.18 13.03
C GLN A 453 1.90 -5.07 13.07
N ILE A 454 1.27 -4.81 11.93
CA ILE A 454 -0.20 -4.81 11.80
C ILE A 454 -0.73 -6.23 11.89
N TYR A 455 -0.04 -7.20 11.30
CA TYR A 455 -0.41 -8.62 11.40
C TYR A 455 -0.30 -9.16 12.83
N ASP A 456 0.79 -8.81 13.53
CA ASP A 456 0.96 -9.10 14.95
C ASP A 456 -0.13 -8.42 15.81
N PHE A 457 -0.56 -7.22 15.43
CA PHE A 457 -1.68 -6.55 16.10
C PHE A 457 -2.98 -7.31 15.91
N ILE A 458 -3.32 -7.72 14.68
CA ILE A 458 -4.52 -8.51 14.36
C ILE A 458 -4.49 -9.84 15.13
N ASP A 459 -3.34 -10.52 15.20
CA ASP A 459 -3.18 -11.76 15.95
C ASP A 459 -3.40 -11.55 17.46
N ARG A 460 -2.81 -10.52 18.05
CA ARG A 460 -3.05 -10.18 19.47
C ARG A 460 -4.50 -9.84 19.75
N LEU A 461 -5.18 -9.15 18.83
CA LEU A 461 -6.59 -8.80 18.95
C LEU A 461 -7.46 -10.06 19.08
N VAL A 462 -7.28 -11.03 18.18
CA VAL A 462 -8.09 -12.25 18.20
C VAL A 462 -7.70 -13.18 19.35
N ARG A 463 -6.41 -13.23 19.75
CA ARG A 463 -5.97 -13.94 20.97
C ARG A 463 -6.57 -13.37 22.25
N SER A 464 -6.98 -12.11 22.25
CA SER A 464 -7.72 -11.50 23.37
C SER A 464 -9.24 -11.76 23.32
N ASN A 465 -9.68 -12.81 22.62
CA ASN A 465 -11.08 -13.20 22.43
C ASN A 465 -11.96 -12.16 21.70
N LYS A 466 -11.36 -11.26 20.96
CA LYS A 466 -12.06 -10.38 20.02
C LYS A 466 -12.16 -11.04 18.65
N ALA A 467 -13.02 -10.54 17.76
CA ALA A 467 -13.09 -11.00 16.38
C ALA A 467 -12.59 -9.91 15.44
N CYS A 468 -12.03 -10.34 14.29
CA CYS A 468 -11.59 -9.44 13.25
C CYS A 468 -12.17 -9.86 11.90
N ILE A 469 -12.72 -8.89 11.15
CA ILE A 469 -13.07 -9.07 9.75
C ILE A 469 -12.02 -8.29 8.95
N VAL A 470 -11.29 -8.97 8.06
CA VAL A 470 -10.24 -8.37 7.23
C VAL A 470 -10.67 -8.39 5.78
N ILE A 471 -10.74 -7.22 5.17
CA ILE A 471 -10.91 -7.05 3.72
C ILE A 471 -9.52 -6.77 3.16
N SER A 472 -9.08 -7.54 2.17
CA SER A 472 -7.81 -7.27 1.50
C SER A 472 -7.87 -7.59 0.02
N SER A 473 -7.26 -6.74 -0.79
CA SER A 473 -6.98 -6.99 -2.20
C SER A 473 -5.67 -7.76 -2.40
N GLU A 474 -4.81 -7.81 -1.37
CA GLU A 474 -3.58 -8.59 -1.39
C GLU A 474 -3.87 -10.04 -1.00
N LEU A 475 -3.80 -10.95 -1.95
CA LEU A 475 -4.08 -12.37 -1.73
C LEU A 475 -3.17 -13.02 -0.67
N PRO A 476 -1.85 -12.78 -0.66
CA PRO A 476 -0.96 -13.31 0.38
C PRO A 476 -1.36 -12.87 1.78
N GLU A 477 -1.81 -11.60 1.95
CA GLU A 477 -2.30 -11.07 3.23
C GLU A 477 -3.55 -11.81 3.68
N LEU A 478 -4.53 -11.93 2.78
CA LEU A 478 -5.78 -12.62 3.04
C LEU A 478 -5.55 -14.08 3.45
N VAL A 479 -4.73 -14.82 2.68
CA VAL A 479 -4.36 -16.21 2.94
C VAL A 479 -3.55 -16.35 4.23
N GLY A 480 -2.63 -15.42 4.47
CA GLY A 480 -1.73 -15.47 5.64
C GLY A 480 -2.43 -15.24 6.97
N LEU A 481 -3.41 -14.33 7.01
CA LEU A 481 -4.06 -13.88 8.25
C LEU A 481 -5.32 -14.66 8.60
N SER A 482 -6.12 -15.08 7.59
CA SER A 482 -7.48 -15.53 7.80
C SER A 482 -7.56 -16.97 8.32
N ASP A 483 -8.50 -17.22 9.22
CA ASP A 483 -8.89 -18.56 9.67
C ASP A 483 -9.96 -19.13 8.73
N ARG A 484 -10.75 -18.26 8.10
CA ARG A 484 -11.76 -18.56 7.10
C ARG A 484 -11.89 -17.39 6.12
N VAL A 485 -12.15 -17.68 4.85
CA VAL A 485 -12.27 -16.66 3.79
C VAL A 485 -13.62 -16.78 3.09
N LEU A 486 -14.36 -15.67 3.05
CA LEU A 486 -15.52 -15.50 2.18
C LEU A 486 -15.06 -14.82 0.88
N VAL A 487 -15.39 -15.42 -0.26
CA VAL A 487 -15.05 -14.83 -1.57
C VAL A 487 -16.27 -14.16 -2.15
N MET A 488 -16.14 -12.88 -2.51
CA MET A 488 -17.21 -12.08 -3.11
C MET A 488 -16.98 -11.88 -4.60
N ARG A 489 -18.09 -11.93 -5.36
CA ARG A 489 -18.15 -11.59 -6.78
C ARG A 489 -19.50 -10.95 -7.09
N ALA A 490 -19.46 -9.81 -7.82
CA ALA A 490 -20.65 -9.08 -8.25
C ALA A 490 -21.70 -8.88 -7.12
N GLY A 491 -21.21 -8.44 -5.94
CA GLY A 491 -22.05 -8.14 -4.78
C GLY A 491 -22.58 -9.34 -4.00
N ARG A 492 -22.12 -10.56 -4.28
CA ARG A 492 -22.56 -11.80 -3.60
C ARG A 492 -21.41 -12.63 -3.09
N ILE A 493 -21.60 -13.35 -1.99
CA ILE A 493 -20.66 -14.37 -1.52
C ILE A 493 -20.84 -15.60 -2.40
N VAL A 494 -19.76 -16.01 -3.08
CA VAL A 494 -19.75 -17.15 -4.01
C VAL A 494 -19.02 -18.37 -3.47
N ALA A 495 -18.17 -18.20 -2.48
CA ALA A 495 -17.45 -19.31 -1.83
C ALA A 495 -17.11 -19.00 -0.38
N GLU A 496 -16.97 -20.05 0.42
CA GLU A 496 -16.39 -20.05 1.76
C GLU A 496 -15.24 -21.06 1.78
N LEU A 497 -14.03 -20.59 2.08
CA LEU A 497 -12.80 -21.38 2.12
C LEU A 497 -12.33 -21.53 3.56
N THR A 498 -11.94 -22.76 3.94
CA THR A 498 -11.47 -23.09 5.30
C THR A 498 -10.23 -23.98 5.26
N GLY A 499 -9.37 -23.89 6.27
CA GLY A 499 -8.18 -24.74 6.40
C GLY A 499 -7.30 -24.75 5.15
N ASP A 500 -6.98 -25.92 4.62
CA ASP A 500 -6.11 -26.10 3.45
C ASP A 500 -6.70 -25.58 2.13
N GLN A 501 -8.00 -25.25 2.12
CA GLN A 501 -8.64 -24.63 0.96
C GLN A 501 -8.25 -23.15 0.80
N ILE A 502 -7.74 -22.50 1.86
CA ILE A 502 -7.35 -21.10 1.84
C ILE A 502 -6.01 -20.97 1.10
N THR A 503 -6.08 -20.85 -0.22
CA THR A 503 -4.94 -20.62 -1.12
C THR A 503 -5.24 -19.46 -2.06
N GLU A 504 -4.20 -18.77 -2.52
CA GLU A 504 -4.37 -17.68 -3.51
C GLU A 504 -5.09 -18.18 -4.76
N HIS A 505 -4.73 -19.37 -5.24
CA HIS A 505 -5.35 -20.00 -6.40
C HIS A 505 -6.87 -20.17 -6.21
N ASN A 506 -7.30 -20.73 -5.08
CA ASN A 506 -8.73 -20.99 -4.82
C ASN A 506 -9.52 -19.69 -4.64
N VAL A 507 -8.93 -18.65 -4.02
CA VAL A 507 -9.56 -17.33 -3.91
C VAL A 507 -9.77 -16.71 -5.28
N VAL A 508 -8.73 -16.71 -6.14
CA VAL A 508 -8.83 -16.17 -7.52
C VAL A 508 -9.82 -16.98 -8.33
N TYR A 509 -9.74 -18.30 -8.29
CA TYR A 509 -10.65 -19.18 -9.02
C TYR A 509 -12.12 -18.90 -8.65
N ALA A 510 -12.44 -18.85 -7.36
CA ALA A 510 -13.79 -18.53 -6.90
C ALA A 510 -14.24 -17.11 -7.29
N ALA A 511 -13.32 -16.13 -7.28
CA ALA A 511 -13.63 -14.76 -7.65
C ALA A 511 -13.89 -14.57 -9.16
N THR A 512 -13.32 -15.45 -10.02
CA THR A 512 -13.38 -15.33 -11.49
C THR A 512 -14.28 -16.34 -12.17
N SER A 513 -14.32 -17.61 -11.68
CA SER A 513 -15.14 -18.67 -12.27
C SER A 513 -16.64 -18.47 -12.01
N GLY A 514 -17.48 -18.84 -13.00
CA GLY A 514 -18.93 -18.79 -12.88
C GLY A 514 -19.53 -19.85 -11.95
N ASP A 515 -18.77 -20.89 -11.63
CA ASP A 515 -19.24 -22.04 -10.86
C ASP A 515 -19.02 -21.78 -9.36
N ALA A 516 -20.08 -21.97 -8.56
CA ALA A 516 -19.99 -21.98 -7.11
C ALA A 516 -19.10 -23.17 -6.69
N TYR A 517 -17.89 -22.88 -6.24
CA TYR A 517 -16.96 -23.90 -5.75
C TYR A 517 -17.49 -24.44 -4.41
N GLY A 518 -18.01 -25.65 -4.49
CA GLY A 518 -18.43 -26.50 -3.36
C GLY A 518 -19.06 -25.76 -2.21
N ILE A 519 -20.37 -25.49 -2.29
CA ILE A 519 -21.06 -25.28 -1.03
C ILE A 519 -22.56 -25.02 -1.22
N GLY A 520 -23.35 -25.74 -0.47
CA GLY A 520 -24.66 -25.34 -0.02
C GLY A 520 -24.58 -24.17 0.98
N LEU A 521 -24.30 -22.96 0.52
CA LEU A 521 -24.24 -21.74 1.35
C LEU A 521 -25.63 -21.17 1.66
N GLN A 522 -26.67 -21.59 0.93
CA GLN A 522 -28.04 -21.13 1.17
C GLN A 522 -28.72 -21.79 2.38
N ASP A 523 -28.21 -22.95 2.84
CA ASP A 523 -28.90 -23.74 3.89
C ASP A 523 -28.18 -23.82 5.24
N ARG A 524 -26.97 -23.27 5.40
CA ARG A 524 -26.18 -23.40 6.64
C ARG A 524 -26.16 -22.19 7.58
N ILE A 525 -26.66 -21.05 7.17
CA ILE A 525 -26.83 -19.89 8.07
C ILE A 525 -28.29 -19.86 8.57
N THR A 526 -28.73 -20.97 9.10
CA THR A 526 -29.88 -21.00 10.03
C THR A 526 -29.26 -21.01 11.41
N ILE A 527 -29.39 -19.92 12.15
CA ILE A 527 -29.03 -19.88 13.57
C ILE A 527 -29.87 -20.97 14.23
N ASN A 528 -29.20 -22.04 14.70
CA ASN A 528 -29.87 -23.11 15.44
C ASN A 528 -30.70 -22.47 16.55
N ARG A 529 -32.01 -22.66 16.48
CA ARG A 529 -32.94 -22.37 17.57
C ARG A 529 -32.61 -23.24 18.76
N VAL A 530 -31.72 -22.78 19.64
CA VAL A 530 -31.60 -23.26 20.98
C VAL A 530 -32.38 -22.29 21.85
N GLY A 531 -33.66 -22.60 22.13
CA GLY A 531 -34.42 -21.83 23.07
C GLY A 531 -35.91 -21.60 22.78
N ASP A 532 -36.62 -22.51 22.06
CA ASP A 532 -38.09 -22.45 22.00
C ASP A 532 -38.70 -23.83 22.24
N GLN A 533 -38.37 -24.43 23.40
CA GLN A 533 -39.08 -25.58 23.97
C GLN A 533 -39.56 -25.26 25.39
N ASN A 534 -40.19 -24.10 25.58
CA ASN A 534 -40.87 -23.84 26.85
C ASN A 534 -42.09 -22.91 26.71
N ASP A 535 -42.86 -23.04 25.62
CA ASP A 535 -44.14 -22.31 25.52
C ASP A 535 -45.22 -23.13 24.79
N GLN A 536 -45.33 -24.43 25.18
CA GLN A 536 -46.47 -25.29 24.84
C GLN A 536 -46.89 -26.12 26.03
N ARG A 537 -47.14 -25.47 27.18
CA ARG A 537 -47.91 -26.05 28.29
C ARG A 537 -48.62 -24.93 29.01
N ASP A 538 -49.67 -24.37 28.46
CA ASP A 538 -50.67 -23.59 29.20
C ASP A 538 -51.92 -23.26 28.30
N ASP A 539 -52.41 -24.23 27.51
CA ASP A 539 -53.71 -24.09 26.85
C ASP A 539 -54.57 -25.36 26.90
N GLU A 540 -54.53 -26.05 28.04
CA GLU A 540 -55.45 -27.17 28.32
C GLU A 540 -56.10 -27.02 29.72
N TYR A 541 -56.74 -25.86 29.99
CA TYR A 541 -57.68 -25.76 31.13
C TYR A 541 -58.61 -24.53 30.94
N ARG A 542 -59.46 -24.58 29.89
CA ARG A 542 -60.69 -23.78 29.85
C ARG A 542 -61.64 -24.44 28.87
N ASP A 543 -62.34 -25.48 29.32
CA ASP A 543 -63.69 -25.86 28.96
C ASP A 543 -64.05 -27.10 29.76
N SER A 544 -64.66 -26.90 30.96
CA SER A 544 -65.66 -27.74 31.61
C SER A 544 -66.28 -26.97 32.77
#